data_6791615d8ae9f5a539d1f23d02d44fcb
#
_entry.id   6791615d8ae9f5a539d1f23d02d44fcb
#
_cell.length_a   1.000
_cell.length_b   1.000
_cell.length_c   1.000
_cell.angle_alpha   90.00
_cell.angle_beta   90.00
_cell.angle_gamma   90.00
#
_symmetry.space_group_name_H-M   'P 1'
#
loop_
_entity.id
_entity.type
_entity.pdbx_description
1 polymer ?
#
loop_
_entity_poly.entity_id
_entity_poly.type
_entity_poly.pdbx_seq_one_letter_code
_entity_poly.pdbx_strand_id
1 'polypeptide(L)'
;MITQIGKQLATQIVDTVHDVCGHDINFINKNGIIYASTNTSRIGSFHEIGKKAADTKTVIEVQENDHYEGTSSGVNIPVTHNGYLIAVIGISGSPDEVRKFAYLA
;
A
#
# COMPACT_ATOMS: atom_id res chain seq x y z
N MET A 1 13.18 18.04 4.91
CA MET A 1 12.25 17.07 5.49
C MET A 1 11.61 16.25 4.38
N ILE A 2 11.60 14.93 4.52
CA ILE A 2 10.94 14.06 3.55
C ILE A 2 9.46 14.00 3.92
N THR A 3 8.58 14.49 3.05
CA THR A 3 7.13 14.49 3.27
C THR A 3 6.42 13.38 2.51
N GLN A 4 7.09 12.78 1.53
CA GLN A 4 6.61 11.61 0.82
C GLN A 4 7.76 10.94 0.10
N ILE A 5 7.56 9.68 -0.28
CA ILE A 5 8.49 8.93 -1.14
C ILE A 5 8.17 9.28 -2.58
N GLY A 6 9.16 9.71 -3.36
CA GLY A 6 8.98 10.04 -4.76
C GLY A 6 8.60 8.82 -5.60
N LYS A 7 7.97 9.07 -6.75
CA LYS A 7 7.44 7.99 -7.61
C LYS A 7 8.54 7.03 -8.07
N GLN A 8 9.71 7.53 -8.44
CA GLN A 8 10.79 6.68 -8.93
C GLN A 8 11.27 5.71 -7.87
N LEU A 9 11.51 6.19 -6.64
CA LEU A 9 11.92 5.34 -5.53
C LEU A 9 10.80 4.38 -5.14
N ALA A 10 9.56 4.85 -5.10
CA ALA A 10 8.41 4.00 -4.81
C ALA A 10 8.30 2.86 -5.81
N THR A 11 8.49 3.15 -7.11
CA THR A 11 8.46 2.13 -8.15
C THR A 11 9.56 1.08 -7.94
N GLN A 12 10.77 1.52 -7.58
CA GLN A 12 11.86 0.58 -7.28
C GLN A 12 11.53 -0.30 -6.08
N ILE A 13 10.92 0.27 -5.05
CA ILE A 13 10.56 -0.48 -3.85
C ILE A 13 9.46 -1.50 -4.15
N VAL A 14 8.39 -1.11 -4.86
CA VAL A 14 7.31 -2.06 -5.17
C VAL A 14 7.82 -3.21 -6.01
N ASP A 15 8.69 -2.95 -6.98
CA ASP A 15 9.25 -3.99 -7.84
C ASP A 15 10.14 -4.95 -7.04
N THR A 16 10.97 -4.41 -6.15
CA THR A 16 11.86 -5.22 -5.32
C THR A 16 11.06 -6.09 -4.34
N VAL A 17 10.06 -5.53 -3.67
CA VAL A 17 9.24 -6.29 -2.72
C VAL A 17 8.44 -7.36 -3.47
N HIS A 18 7.90 -7.03 -4.65
CA HIS A 18 7.21 -8.00 -5.49
C HIS A 18 8.12 -9.17 -5.87
N ASP A 19 9.36 -8.90 -6.24
CA ASP A 19 10.32 -9.95 -6.59
C ASP A 19 10.59 -10.91 -5.43
N VAL A 20 10.53 -10.40 -4.19
CA VAL A 20 10.76 -11.21 -3.00
C VAL A 20 9.53 -12.03 -2.64
N CYS A 21 8.34 -11.43 -2.66
CA CYS A 21 7.14 -12.08 -2.11
C CYS A 21 6.16 -12.61 -3.16
N GLY A 22 6.25 -12.16 -4.41
CA GLY A 22 5.37 -12.61 -5.50
C GLY A 22 3.97 -12.01 -5.49
N HIS A 23 3.68 -11.11 -4.57
CA HIS A 23 2.37 -10.43 -4.47
C HIS A 23 2.44 -9.04 -5.07
N ASP A 24 1.28 -8.53 -5.54
CA ASP A 24 1.20 -7.15 -6.03
C ASP A 24 1.37 -6.17 -4.88
N ILE A 25 2.13 -5.12 -5.14
CA ILE A 25 2.47 -4.09 -4.17
C ILE A 25 1.99 -2.75 -4.70
N ASN A 26 1.36 -1.94 -3.84
CA ASN A 26 0.91 -0.60 -4.18
C ASN A 26 1.48 0.41 -3.20
N PHE A 27 1.90 1.56 -3.71
CA PHE A 27 2.14 2.75 -2.88
C PHE A 27 0.98 3.72 -3.09
N ILE A 28 0.41 4.18 -1.98
CA ILE A 28 -0.80 5.01 -1.96
C ILE A 28 -0.47 6.29 -1.22
N ASN A 29 -0.87 7.43 -1.78
CA ASN A 29 -0.59 8.72 -1.14
C ASN A 29 -1.67 9.06 -0.10
N LYS A 30 -1.51 10.20 0.57
CA LYS A 30 -2.42 10.64 1.62
C LYS A 30 -3.86 10.86 1.14
N ASN A 31 -4.06 11.03 -0.15
CA ASN A 31 -5.37 11.23 -0.76
C ASN A 31 -6.00 9.91 -1.21
N GLY A 32 -5.35 8.78 -1.00
CA GLY A 32 -5.86 7.48 -1.39
C GLY A 32 -5.58 7.12 -2.84
N ILE A 33 -4.68 7.84 -3.51
CA ILE A 33 -4.37 7.58 -4.91
C ILE A 33 -3.14 6.69 -4.99
N ILE A 34 -3.25 5.60 -5.76
CA ILE A 34 -2.13 4.70 -6.04
C ILE A 34 -1.19 5.43 -7.01
N TYR A 35 0.05 5.67 -6.58
CA TYR A 35 1.00 6.39 -7.43
C TYR A 35 2.20 5.54 -7.88
N ALA A 36 2.35 4.34 -7.32
CA ALA A 36 3.27 3.32 -7.81
C ALA A 36 2.65 1.95 -7.54
N SER A 37 2.84 1.01 -8.46
CA SER A 37 2.24 -0.32 -8.33
C SER A 37 2.95 -1.30 -9.24
N THR A 38 3.06 -2.55 -8.81
CA THR A 38 3.49 -3.65 -9.69
C THR A 38 2.42 -3.98 -10.73
N ASN A 39 1.16 -3.66 -10.46
CA ASN A 39 0.09 -3.67 -11.46
C ASN A 39 -0.11 -2.24 -11.96
N THR A 40 0.58 -1.88 -13.04
CA THR A 40 0.62 -0.49 -13.51
C THR A 40 -0.74 0.05 -13.97
N SER A 41 -1.68 -0.84 -14.30
CA SER A 41 -3.04 -0.40 -14.68
C SER A 41 -3.78 0.26 -13.51
N ARG A 42 -3.35 0.05 -12.27
CA ARG A 42 -3.96 0.63 -11.09
C ARG A 42 -3.42 2.01 -10.73
N ILE A 43 -2.31 2.43 -11.33
CA ILE A 43 -1.71 3.74 -11.04
C ILE A 43 -2.69 4.85 -11.42
N GLY A 44 -2.92 5.78 -10.49
CA GLY A 44 -3.86 6.88 -10.66
C GLY A 44 -5.25 6.59 -10.13
N SER A 45 -5.56 5.34 -9.73
CA SER A 45 -6.87 4.98 -9.20
C SER A 45 -6.97 5.24 -7.70
N PHE A 46 -8.21 5.41 -7.24
CA PHE A 46 -8.50 5.62 -5.83
C PHE A 46 -8.61 4.27 -5.10
N HIS A 47 -7.99 4.19 -3.91
CA HIS A 47 -7.99 3.01 -3.05
C HIS A 47 -8.64 3.40 -1.73
N GLU A 48 -9.87 2.99 -1.51
CA GLU A 48 -10.67 3.43 -0.36
C GLU A 48 -10.00 3.10 0.98
N ILE A 49 -9.52 1.88 1.15
CA ILE A 49 -8.89 1.46 2.41
C ILE A 49 -7.49 2.08 2.55
N GLY A 50 -6.79 2.33 1.45
CA GLY A 50 -5.54 3.09 1.49
C GLY A 50 -5.75 4.49 2.04
N LYS A 51 -6.83 5.18 1.61
CA LYS A 51 -7.20 6.47 2.15
C LYS A 51 -7.51 6.39 3.65
N LYS A 52 -8.26 5.35 4.07
CA LYS A 52 -8.59 5.16 5.47
C LYS A 52 -7.35 4.89 6.32
N ALA A 53 -6.43 4.05 5.84
CA ALA A 53 -5.17 3.79 6.53
C ALA A 53 -4.33 5.07 6.66
N ALA A 54 -4.32 5.90 5.61
CA ALA A 54 -3.63 7.19 5.63
C ALA A 54 -4.22 8.13 6.69
N ASP A 55 -5.55 8.22 6.73
CA ASP A 55 -6.25 9.14 7.65
C ASP A 55 -6.13 8.71 9.10
N THR A 56 -6.24 7.41 9.37
CA THR A 56 -6.21 6.87 10.72
C THR A 56 -4.80 6.53 11.20
N LYS A 57 -3.84 6.45 10.27
CA LYS A 57 -2.46 6.02 10.55
C LYS A 57 -2.42 4.66 11.25
N THR A 58 -3.31 3.77 10.82
CA THR A 58 -3.39 2.41 11.36
C THR A 58 -3.29 1.39 10.23
N VAL A 59 -2.77 0.21 10.56
CA VAL A 59 -2.74 -0.93 9.64
C VAL A 59 -4.16 -1.44 9.45
N ILE A 60 -4.58 -1.66 8.20
CA ILE A 60 -5.92 -2.18 7.90
C ILE A 60 -5.79 -3.39 6.99
N GLU A 61 -6.36 -4.51 7.43
CA GLU A 61 -6.44 -5.75 6.65
C GLU A 61 -7.79 -5.83 5.96
N VAL A 62 -7.79 -6.25 4.70
CA VAL A 62 -9.00 -6.42 3.89
C VAL A 62 -9.12 -7.89 3.52
N GLN A 63 -10.25 -8.50 3.88
CA GLN A 63 -10.51 -9.90 3.60
C GLN A 63 -11.05 -10.06 2.17
N GLU A 64 -11.02 -11.30 1.65
CA GLU A 64 -11.40 -11.57 0.26
C GLU A 64 -12.84 -11.23 -0.05
N ASN A 65 -13.73 -11.34 0.93
CA ASN A 65 -15.16 -11.07 0.75
C ASN A 65 -15.56 -9.65 1.21
N ASP A 66 -14.61 -8.81 1.59
CA ASP A 66 -14.89 -7.40 1.86
C ASP A 66 -14.96 -6.64 0.53
N HIS A 67 -15.83 -5.62 0.46
CA HIS A 67 -16.04 -4.84 -0.76
C HIS A 67 -15.83 -3.36 -0.48
N TYR A 68 -14.71 -2.81 -1.00
CA TYR A 68 -14.38 -1.39 -0.90
C TYR A 68 -13.90 -0.90 -2.27
N GLU A 69 -14.14 0.37 -2.56
CA GLU A 69 -13.78 0.95 -3.85
C GLU A 69 -12.27 0.86 -4.11
N GLY A 70 -11.89 0.34 -5.29
CA GLY A 70 -10.51 0.26 -5.73
C GLY A 70 -9.59 -0.56 -4.83
N THR A 71 -10.16 -1.38 -3.93
CA THR A 71 -9.44 -2.12 -2.91
C THR A 71 -9.61 -3.62 -3.14
N SER A 72 -8.51 -4.35 -3.17
CA SER A 72 -8.53 -5.81 -3.16
C SER A 72 -8.13 -6.32 -1.77
N SER A 73 -8.30 -7.62 -1.53
CA SER A 73 -7.83 -8.22 -0.27
C SER A 73 -6.34 -7.98 -0.10
N GLY A 74 -5.93 -7.77 1.13
CA GLY A 74 -4.53 -7.51 1.43
C GLY A 74 -4.32 -6.83 2.77
N VAL A 75 -3.11 -6.37 2.97
CA VAL A 75 -2.71 -5.62 4.17
C VAL A 75 -2.22 -4.24 3.74
N ASN A 76 -2.72 -3.20 4.39
CA ASN A 76 -2.40 -1.82 4.08
C ASN A 76 -1.71 -1.18 5.30
N ILE A 77 -0.47 -0.72 5.11
CA ILE A 77 0.38 -0.25 6.19
C ILE A 77 0.74 1.21 5.97
N PRO A 78 0.33 2.11 6.87
CA PRO A 78 0.81 3.49 6.80
C PRO A 78 2.27 3.55 7.25
N VAL A 79 3.09 4.22 6.46
CA VAL A 79 4.48 4.50 6.77
C VAL A 79 4.58 5.95 7.22
N THR A 80 5.04 6.16 8.45
CA THR A 80 5.15 7.50 9.03
C THR A 80 6.59 7.79 9.42
N HIS A 81 6.92 9.09 9.44
CA HIS A 81 8.20 9.57 9.93
C HIS A 81 7.94 10.84 10.74
N ASN A 82 8.34 10.82 12.02
CA ASN A 82 8.07 11.92 12.95
C ASN A 82 6.59 12.33 13.00
N GLY A 83 5.69 11.34 12.93
CA GLY A 83 4.25 11.58 12.94
C GLY A 83 3.63 11.97 11.61
N TYR A 84 4.44 12.18 10.57
CA TYR A 84 3.95 12.54 9.23
C TYR A 84 3.82 11.31 8.35
N LEU A 85 2.72 11.22 7.62
CA LEU A 85 2.51 10.12 6.68
C LEU A 85 3.41 10.31 5.47
N ILE A 86 4.22 9.29 5.17
CA ILE A 86 5.06 9.23 3.96
C ILE A 86 4.29 8.58 2.82
N ALA A 87 3.64 7.45 3.09
CA ALA A 87 2.87 6.69 2.12
C ALA A 87 2.10 5.60 2.85
N VAL A 88 1.14 4.98 2.15
CA VAL A 88 0.55 3.70 2.58
C VAL A 88 1.07 2.64 1.62
N ILE A 89 1.57 1.54 2.14
CA ILE A 89 2.00 0.39 1.34
C ILE A 89 0.92 -0.66 1.43
N GLY A 90 0.37 -1.05 0.28
CA GLY A 90 -0.60 -2.14 0.18
C GLY A 90 0.06 -3.37 -0.41
N ILE A 91 -0.15 -4.53 0.21
CA ILE A 91 0.28 -5.83 -0.30
C ILE A 91 -0.97 -6.64 -0.55
N SER A 92 -1.20 -7.02 -1.82
CA SER A 92 -2.40 -7.75 -2.23
C SER A 92 -2.26 -9.24 -1.94
N GLY A 93 -3.36 -9.85 -1.51
CA GLY A 93 -3.43 -11.28 -1.22
C GLY A 93 -4.25 -11.55 0.02
N SER A 94 -4.40 -12.82 0.39
CA SER A 94 -5.04 -13.16 1.65
C SER A 94 -4.24 -12.56 2.82
N PRO A 95 -4.87 -11.82 3.74
CA PRO A 95 -4.13 -11.22 4.85
C PRO A 95 -3.27 -12.21 5.64
N ASP A 96 -3.74 -13.44 5.83
CA ASP A 96 -2.99 -14.46 6.56
C ASP A 96 -1.69 -14.83 5.84
N GLU A 97 -1.68 -14.78 4.51
CA GLU A 97 -0.49 -15.10 3.72
C GLU A 97 0.48 -13.93 3.62
N VAL A 98 -0.04 -12.70 3.48
CA VAL A 98 0.82 -11.55 3.16
C VAL A 98 1.24 -10.74 4.38
N ARG A 99 0.58 -10.94 5.53
CA ARG A 99 0.86 -10.17 6.75
C ARG A 99 2.34 -10.19 7.13
N LYS A 100 2.99 -11.34 7.01
CA LYS A 100 4.40 -11.48 7.38
C LYS A 100 5.31 -10.60 6.52
N PHE A 101 4.98 -10.41 5.23
CA PHE A 101 5.78 -9.56 4.36
C PHE A 101 5.58 -8.08 4.71
N ALA A 102 4.37 -7.73 5.09
CA ALA A 102 4.03 -6.36 5.47
C ALA A 102 4.85 -5.89 6.67
N TYR A 103 5.02 -6.75 7.68
CA TYR A 103 5.75 -6.40 8.90
C TYR A 103 7.26 -6.57 8.81
N LEU A 104 7.77 -7.10 7.69
CA LEU A 104 9.20 -7.17 7.44
C LEU A 104 9.74 -5.96 6.68
N ALA A 105 8.86 -5.16 6.14
CA ALA A 105 9.26 -4.02 5.32
C ALA A 105 9.65 -2.77 6.15
#